data_16f235cec0208eee88ae8a1fcbf61d33
#
_entry.id   16f235cec0208eee88ae8a1fcbf61d33
#
_cell.length_a   1.000
_cell.length_b   1.000
_cell.length_c   1.000
_cell.angle_alpha   90.00
_cell.angle_beta   90.00
_cell.angle_gamma   90.00
#
_symmetry.space_group_name_H-M   'P 1'
#
loop_
_entity.id
_entity.type
_entity.pdbx_description
1 polymer ?
#
loop_
_entity_poly.entity_id
_entity_poly.type
_entity_poly.pdbx_seq_one_letter_code
_entity_poly.pdbx_strand_id
1 'polypeptide(L)'
;MDNRINAWLEDILRSIDEIFDFLPEKGDFFEYQRDIKTKKAVERNIEIIGEAINRISKYKYCNIEIKNAQKIIGTRNRISHEYDNISDEVIWTIILKELPQLRIEINELKK
;
A
#
# COMPACT_ATOMS: atom_id res chain seq x y z
N MET A 1 1.27 -21.94 5.23
CA MET A 1 2.01 -20.68 5.07
C MET A 1 2.62 -20.29 6.41
N ASP A 2 3.84 -19.73 6.35
CA ASP A 2 4.54 -19.27 7.56
C ASP A 2 3.74 -18.19 8.28
N ASN A 3 3.71 -18.24 9.61
CA ASN A 3 2.91 -17.31 10.41
C ASN A 3 3.35 -15.85 10.26
N ARG A 4 4.66 -15.60 10.08
CA ARG A 4 5.15 -14.24 9.86
C ARG A 4 4.71 -13.69 8.51
N ILE A 5 4.82 -14.51 7.47
CA ILE A 5 4.36 -14.11 6.14
C ILE A 5 2.88 -13.83 6.19
N ASN A 6 2.11 -14.70 6.83
CA ASN A 6 0.67 -14.51 6.95
C ASN A 6 0.33 -13.21 7.69
N ALA A 7 1.05 -12.90 8.77
CA ALA A 7 0.84 -11.66 9.51
C ALA A 7 1.12 -10.43 8.64
N TRP A 8 2.19 -10.46 7.84
CA TRP A 8 2.50 -9.35 6.94
C TRP A 8 1.46 -9.22 5.82
N LEU A 9 0.95 -10.33 5.30
CA LEU A 9 -0.14 -10.29 4.32
C LEU A 9 -1.41 -9.66 4.91
N GLU A 10 -1.72 -10.01 6.17
CA GLU A 10 -2.85 -9.40 6.88
C GLU A 10 -2.65 -7.90 7.07
N ASP A 11 -1.43 -7.48 7.42
CA ASP A 11 -1.11 -6.06 7.56
C ASP A 11 -1.36 -5.30 6.26
N ILE A 12 -0.98 -5.90 5.12
CA ILE A 12 -1.19 -5.30 3.81
C ILE A 12 -2.69 -5.13 3.55
N LEU A 13 -3.47 -6.19 3.76
CA LEU A 13 -4.91 -6.14 3.52
C LEU A 13 -5.60 -5.11 4.41
N ARG A 14 -5.22 -5.05 5.68
CA ARG A 14 -5.79 -4.07 6.62
C ARG A 14 -5.47 -2.65 6.19
N SER A 15 -4.23 -2.40 5.77
CA SER A 15 -3.84 -1.06 5.32
C SER A 15 -4.56 -0.65 4.05
N ILE A 16 -4.78 -1.58 3.12
CA ILE A 16 -5.56 -1.30 1.91
C ILE A 16 -7.00 -0.92 2.30
N ASP A 17 -7.61 -1.69 3.20
CA ASP A 17 -8.98 -1.44 3.63
C ASP A 17 -9.09 -0.08 4.33
N GLU A 18 -8.13 0.27 5.18
CA GLU A 18 -8.12 1.57 5.84
C GLU A 18 -8.02 2.72 4.84
N ILE A 19 -7.18 2.58 3.81
CA ILE A 19 -7.07 3.62 2.78
C ILE A 19 -8.44 3.87 2.14
N PHE A 20 -9.15 2.82 1.75
CA PHE A 20 -10.45 2.98 1.11
C PHE A 20 -11.51 3.50 2.08
N ASP A 21 -11.39 3.19 3.37
CA ASP A 21 -12.28 3.74 4.39
C ASP A 21 -12.09 5.24 4.59
N PHE A 22 -10.85 5.73 4.46
CA PHE A 22 -10.58 7.17 4.60
C PHE A 22 -11.08 7.98 3.42
N LEU A 23 -11.26 7.35 2.26
CA LEU A 23 -11.69 8.06 1.05
C LEU A 23 -13.22 8.15 1.01
N PRO A 24 -13.76 9.27 0.54
CA PRO A 24 -15.21 9.37 0.36
C PRO A 24 -15.69 8.37 -0.70
N GLU A 25 -16.95 7.91 -0.59
CA GLU A 25 -17.52 6.93 -1.51
C GLU A 25 -17.41 7.31 -2.98
N LYS A 26 -17.56 8.59 -3.26
CA LYS A 26 -17.37 9.12 -4.61
C LYS A 26 -16.09 9.90 -4.64
N GLY A 27 -15.00 9.23 -4.25
CA GLY A 27 -13.71 9.87 -4.13
C GLY A 27 -13.32 10.58 -5.41
N ASP A 28 -13.17 11.91 -5.34
CA ASP A 28 -12.61 12.63 -6.44
C ASP A 28 -11.23 13.14 -6.04
N PHE A 29 -10.37 13.27 -7.04
CA PHE A 29 -8.98 13.64 -6.82
C PHE A 29 -8.84 15.00 -6.14
N PHE A 30 -9.70 15.95 -6.48
CA PHE A 30 -9.60 17.29 -5.92
C PHE A 30 -9.95 17.33 -4.44
N GLU A 31 -10.94 16.53 -4.01
CA GLU A 31 -11.24 16.39 -2.59
C GLU A 31 -10.08 15.77 -1.83
N TYR A 32 -9.50 14.72 -2.39
CA TYR A 32 -8.33 14.08 -1.81
C TYR A 32 -7.18 15.08 -1.69
N GLN A 33 -6.92 15.84 -2.75
CA GLN A 33 -5.80 16.78 -2.79
C GLN A 33 -5.90 17.86 -1.72
N ARG A 34 -7.11 18.26 -1.36
CA ARG A 34 -7.35 19.31 -0.37
C ARG A 34 -7.41 18.79 1.06
N ASP A 35 -7.57 17.49 1.25
CA ASP A 35 -7.74 16.90 2.59
C ASP A 35 -6.41 16.41 3.15
N ILE A 36 -5.74 17.30 3.88
CA ILE A 36 -4.41 17.01 4.42
C ILE A 36 -4.43 15.81 5.36
N LYS A 37 -5.45 15.67 6.19
CA LYS A 37 -5.54 14.54 7.12
C LYS A 37 -5.64 13.22 6.38
N THR A 38 -6.50 13.16 5.37
CA THR A 38 -6.65 11.95 4.57
C THR A 38 -5.37 11.63 3.81
N LYS A 39 -4.72 12.64 3.24
CA LYS A 39 -3.44 12.45 2.54
C LYS A 39 -2.39 11.84 3.46
N LYS A 40 -2.24 12.37 4.67
CA LYS A 40 -1.27 11.86 5.64
C LYS A 40 -1.59 10.41 6.03
N ALA A 41 -2.86 10.10 6.26
CA ALA A 41 -3.28 8.76 6.62
C ALA A 41 -3.03 7.76 5.47
N VAL A 42 -3.32 8.16 4.23
CA VAL A 42 -3.08 7.34 3.05
C VAL A 42 -1.58 7.09 2.88
N GLU A 43 -0.76 8.14 2.97
CA GLU A 43 0.70 8.01 2.83
C GLU A 43 1.26 7.06 3.89
N ARG A 44 0.80 7.18 5.14
CA ARG A 44 1.25 6.28 6.21
C ARG A 44 0.89 4.84 5.92
N ASN A 45 -0.31 4.58 5.42
CA ASN A 45 -0.72 3.22 5.07
C ASN A 45 0.06 2.67 3.88
N ILE A 46 0.40 3.50 2.89
CA ILE A 46 1.26 3.07 1.79
C ILE A 46 2.64 2.69 2.30
N GLU A 47 3.19 3.45 3.25
CA GLU A 47 4.45 3.08 3.90
C GLU A 47 4.37 1.72 4.57
N ILE A 48 3.30 1.47 5.31
CA ILE A 48 3.08 0.18 5.98
C ILE A 48 3.02 -0.95 4.97
N ILE A 49 2.28 -0.77 3.88
CA ILE A 49 2.17 -1.78 2.83
C ILE A 49 3.54 -2.07 2.22
N GLY A 50 4.27 -1.03 1.84
CA GLY A 50 5.59 -1.19 1.22
C GLY A 50 6.59 -1.85 2.17
N GLU A 51 6.52 -1.51 3.45
CA GLU A 51 7.38 -2.11 4.46
C GLU A 51 7.09 -3.60 4.64
N ALA A 52 5.81 -3.97 4.69
CA ALA A 52 5.41 -5.37 4.81
C ALA A 52 5.86 -6.18 3.59
N ILE A 53 5.68 -5.66 2.38
CA ILE A 53 6.12 -6.31 1.16
C ILE A 53 7.64 -6.51 1.18
N ASN A 54 8.37 -5.49 1.60
CA ASN A 54 9.83 -5.55 1.67
C ASN A 54 10.29 -6.61 2.66
N ARG A 55 9.63 -6.71 3.82
CA ARG A 55 9.94 -7.75 4.81
C ARG A 55 9.69 -9.14 4.26
N ILE A 56 8.58 -9.33 3.56
CA ILE A 56 8.27 -10.62 2.92
C ILE A 56 9.36 -10.98 1.93
N SER A 57 9.77 -10.04 1.08
CA SER A 57 10.76 -10.32 0.04
C SER A 57 12.15 -10.65 0.60
N LYS A 58 12.46 -10.15 1.79
CA LYS A 58 13.76 -10.40 2.44
C LYS A 58 13.75 -11.54 3.44
N TYR A 59 12.58 -12.12 3.70
CA TYR A 59 12.46 -13.16 4.69
C TYR A 59 13.12 -14.45 4.19
N LYS A 60 13.99 -15.02 5.02
CA LYS A 60 14.78 -16.21 4.70
C LYS A 60 13.93 -17.39 4.24
N TYR A 61 12.75 -17.54 4.82
CA TYR A 61 11.87 -18.68 4.52
C TYR A 61 10.74 -18.29 3.55
N CYS A 62 10.91 -17.20 2.83
CA CYS A 62 9.90 -16.75 1.88
C CYS A 62 9.81 -17.71 0.70
N ASN A 63 8.59 -18.18 0.43
CA ASN A 63 8.28 -19.05 -0.69
C ASN A 63 7.22 -18.43 -1.61
N ILE A 64 6.99 -17.13 -1.48
CA ILE A 64 6.01 -16.43 -2.29
C ILE A 64 6.64 -15.19 -2.92
N GLU A 65 6.07 -14.75 -4.02
CA GLU A 65 6.48 -13.53 -4.70
C GLU A 65 5.24 -12.65 -4.89
N ILE A 66 5.37 -11.35 -4.58
CA ILE A 66 4.31 -10.39 -4.77
C ILE A 66 4.63 -9.57 -6.01
N LYS A 67 3.86 -9.79 -7.08
CA LYS A 67 4.14 -9.21 -8.40
C LYS A 67 3.72 -7.75 -8.53
N ASN A 68 2.63 -7.36 -7.88
CA ASN A 68 2.08 -6.01 -7.99
C ASN A 68 2.63 -5.10 -6.88
N ALA A 69 3.95 -5.08 -6.72
CA ALA A 69 4.58 -4.44 -5.57
C ALA A 69 5.57 -3.32 -5.91
N GLN A 70 6.13 -3.33 -7.11
CA GLN A 70 7.26 -2.46 -7.43
C GLN A 70 6.98 -0.97 -7.27
N LYS A 71 5.85 -0.51 -7.77
CA LYS A 71 5.48 0.91 -7.66
C LYS A 71 5.20 1.31 -6.21
N ILE A 72 4.61 0.39 -5.45
CA ILE A 72 4.28 0.66 -4.04
C ILE A 72 5.56 0.75 -3.22
N ILE A 73 6.50 -0.17 -3.43
CA ILE A 73 7.81 -0.12 -2.75
C ILE A 73 8.53 1.18 -3.08
N GLY A 74 8.57 1.56 -4.36
CA GLY A 74 9.20 2.80 -4.79
C GLY A 74 8.55 4.02 -4.15
N THR A 75 7.22 4.04 -4.08
CA THR A 75 6.49 5.12 -3.45
C THR A 75 6.77 5.19 -1.95
N ARG A 76 6.78 4.04 -1.26
CA ARG A 76 7.12 3.96 0.15
C ARG A 76 8.52 4.55 0.40
N ASN A 77 9.48 4.22 -0.44
CA ASN A 77 10.84 4.73 -0.30
C ASN A 77 10.88 6.25 -0.48
N ARG A 78 10.11 6.79 -1.41
CA ARG A 78 10.04 8.23 -1.61
C ARG A 78 9.39 8.94 -0.42
N ILE A 79 8.32 8.39 0.12
CA ILE A 79 7.65 8.95 1.29
C ILE A 79 8.61 8.97 2.49
N SER A 80 9.37 7.90 2.68
CA SER A 80 10.24 7.74 3.86
C SER A 80 11.53 8.55 3.77
N HIS A 81 12.08 8.76 2.58
CA HIS A 81 13.43 9.29 2.41
C HIS A 81 13.51 10.63 1.70
N GLU A 82 12.46 11.09 1.08
CA GLU A 82 12.46 12.37 0.38
C GLU A 82 11.66 13.40 1.19
N TYR A 83 12.27 14.53 1.44
CA TYR A 83 11.59 15.62 2.12
C TYR A 83 10.69 16.42 1.20
N ASP A 84 10.88 16.26 -0.11
CA ASP A 84 10.01 16.86 -1.10
C ASP A 84 8.72 16.05 -1.15
N ASN A 85 7.61 16.75 -1.32
CA ASN A 85 6.31 16.10 -1.37
C ASN A 85 6.23 15.18 -2.58
N ILE A 86 5.85 13.93 -2.31
CA ILE A 86 5.47 13.05 -3.41
C ILE A 86 4.21 13.58 -4.05
N SER A 87 4.14 13.48 -5.38
CA SER A 87 3.01 13.97 -6.14
C SER A 87 1.70 13.32 -5.73
N ASP A 88 0.65 14.13 -5.50
CA ASP A 88 -0.68 13.62 -5.20
C ASP A 88 -1.20 12.75 -6.33
N GLU A 89 -0.84 13.05 -7.58
CA GLU A 89 -1.24 12.28 -8.75
C GLU A 89 -0.65 10.87 -8.72
N VAL A 90 0.59 10.72 -8.26
CA VAL A 90 1.23 9.41 -8.13
C VAL A 90 0.50 8.58 -7.07
N ILE A 91 0.23 9.18 -5.90
CA ILE A 91 -0.51 8.50 -4.84
C ILE A 91 -1.90 8.08 -5.32
N TRP A 92 -2.61 8.99 -6.01
CA TRP A 92 -3.95 8.72 -6.53
C TRP A 92 -3.95 7.56 -7.53
N THR A 93 -2.93 7.50 -8.39
CA THR A 93 -2.77 6.40 -9.33
C THR A 93 -2.58 5.07 -8.61
N ILE A 94 -1.79 5.06 -7.54
CA ILE A 94 -1.60 3.86 -6.74
C ILE A 94 -2.93 3.40 -6.14
N ILE A 95 -3.71 4.33 -5.59
CA ILE A 95 -5.02 4.01 -5.00
C ILE A 95 -5.94 3.39 -6.05
N LEU A 96 -6.00 3.97 -7.24
CA LEU A 96 -6.96 3.53 -8.26
C LEU A 96 -6.54 2.28 -9.01
N LYS A 97 -5.25 2.08 -9.23
CA LYS A 97 -4.74 1.01 -10.09
C LYS A 97 -4.01 -0.08 -9.33
N GLU A 98 -3.07 0.32 -8.47
CA GLU A 98 -2.16 -0.65 -7.86
C GLU A 98 -2.79 -1.38 -6.67
N LEU A 99 -3.49 -0.65 -5.80
CA LEU A 99 -4.05 -1.26 -4.59
C LEU A 99 -5.14 -2.30 -4.89
N PRO A 100 -6.07 -2.07 -5.82
CA PRO A 100 -7.06 -3.11 -6.13
C PRO A 100 -6.43 -4.39 -6.65
N GLN A 101 -5.41 -4.29 -7.49
CA GLN A 101 -4.70 -5.46 -8.02
C GLN A 101 -3.92 -6.17 -6.92
N LEU A 102 -3.28 -5.41 -6.05
CA LEU A 102 -2.55 -5.97 -4.92
C LEU A 102 -3.51 -6.72 -3.98
N ARG A 103 -4.67 -6.16 -3.70
CA ARG A 103 -5.67 -6.81 -2.86
C ARG A 103 -6.05 -8.18 -3.42
N ILE A 104 -6.30 -8.25 -4.72
CA ILE A 104 -6.64 -9.52 -5.38
C ILE A 104 -5.49 -10.51 -5.23
N GLU A 105 -4.28 -10.07 -5.49
CA GLU A 105 -3.09 -10.93 -5.41
C GLU A 105 -2.89 -11.47 -4.00
N ILE A 106 -2.99 -10.61 -2.98
CA ILE A 106 -2.80 -11.05 -1.59
C ILE A 106 -3.87 -12.05 -1.19
N ASN A 107 -5.12 -11.82 -1.56
CA ASN A 107 -6.20 -12.77 -1.26
C ASN A 107 -5.97 -14.12 -1.92
N GLU A 108 -5.45 -14.14 -3.14
CA GLU A 108 -5.10 -15.39 -3.82
C GLU A 108 -3.97 -16.14 -3.10
N LEU A 109 -2.98 -15.40 -2.61
CA LEU A 109 -1.87 -16.00 -1.88
C LEU A 109 -2.29 -16.62 -0.55
N LYS A 110 -3.38 -16.12 0.04
CA LYS A 110 -3.88 -16.60 1.34
C LYS A 110 -4.84 -17.79 1.23
N LYS A 111 -5.21 -18.17 0.03
CA LYS A 111 -6.08 -19.33 -0.17
C LYS A 111 -5.39 -20.65 0.09
#